data_e7d8eb8a619f8ba0f6bbbce6b4513d41
#
_entry.id   e7d8eb8a619f8ba0f6bbbce6b4513d41
#
_cell.length_a   1.000
_cell.length_b   1.000
_cell.length_c   1.000
_cell.angle_alpha   90.00
_cell.angle_beta   90.00
_cell.angle_gamma   90.00
#
_symmetry.space_group_name_H-M   'P 1'
#
loop_
_entity.id
_entity.type
_entity.pdbx_description
1 polymer ?
#
loop_
_entity_poly.entity_id
_entity_poly.type
_entity_poly.pdbx_seq_one_letter_code
_entity_poly.pdbx_strand_id
1 'polypeptide(L)'
;LDAARRGGEASGQLQLNPAMELPQYYRAVEFHQHPGGVWSDPLAGVAYDFGRRTTMPAHIDPDEIHRRFAASVPMRGARRILDVGCGTGRSTLPFAALHPAAELHGIDLSAPCLVRAWQRSHAAGIEVRWSQQAAEHTAYQDGYFDLIHSTFLLHELPRDALHRVASDMFRVLAPGGSFVSLDFHSPPGGVFGEFIHFGHARRNNEVFMRSFCETDFLRMLGDLGYRDAQMLPFDDGSGVFEAGDVPPAWRFPSQLFIATK
;
A
#
# COMPACT_ATOMS: atom_id res chain seq x y z
N LEU A 1 -2.50 11.91 20.49
CA LEU A 1 -1.79 11.96 19.22
C LEU A 1 -0.52 12.81 19.30
N ASP A 2 -0.57 14.01 19.85
CA ASP A 2 0.62 14.86 19.98
C ASP A 2 1.76 14.23 20.81
N ALA A 3 1.42 13.52 21.89
CA ALA A 3 2.40 12.78 22.66
C ALA A 3 3.02 11.64 21.83
N ALA A 4 2.24 10.94 21.04
CA ALA A 4 2.72 9.89 20.15
C ALA A 4 3.62 10.46 19.05
N ARG A 5 3.23 11.57 18.43
CA ARG A 5 4.06 12.26 17.43
C ARG A 5 5.40 12.65 18.02
N ARG A 6 5.41 13.37 19.15
CA ARG A 6 6.66 13.77 19.82
C ARG A 6 7.52 12.57 20.24
N GLY A 7 6.90 11.48 20.70
CA GLY A 7 7.62 10.24 21.05
C GLY A 7 8.31 9.62 19.84
N GLY A 8 7.61 9.53 18.71
CA GLY A 8 8.15 8.99 17.46
C GLY A 8 9.28 9.84 16.88
N GLU A 9 9.11 11.17 16.87
CA GLU A 9 10.14 12.11 16.42
C GLU A 9 11.38 12.04 17.35
N ALA A 10 11.18 12.01 18.66
CA ALA A 10 12.27 11.92 19.65
C ALA A 10 13.03 10.59 19.58
N SER A 11 12.35 9.48 19.22
CA SER A 11 13.01 8.17 19.01
C SER A 11 13.83 8.09 17.73
N GLY A 12 13.66 9.04 16.80
CA GLY A 12 14.23 8.99 15.46
C GLY A 12 13.53 8.00 14.50
N GLN A 13 12.45 7.37 14.94
CA GLN A 13 11.70 6.39 14.15
C GLN A 13 10.58 7.02 13.31
N LEU A 14 10.21 8.28 13.57
CA LEU A 14 9.21 9.02 12.83
C LEU A 14 9.79 10.33 12.31
N GLN A 15 9.82 10.49 11.02
CA GLN A 15 10.29 11.71 10.35
C GLN A 15 9.13 12.34 9.56
N LEU A 16 8.53 13.39 10.10
CA LEU A 16 7.52 14.18 9.41
C LEU A 16 8.17 15.37 8.71
N ASN A 17 7.57 15.74 7.57
CA ASN A 17 8.01 16.90 6.80
C ASN A 17 6.94 18.00 6.86
N PRO A 18 7.05 18.99 7.74
CA PRO A 18 6.07 20.07 7.87
C PRO A 18 6.01 20.99 6.63
N ALA A 19 7.02 20.94 5.77
CA ALA A 19 7.06 21.67 4.50
C ALA A 19 6.62 20.80 3.30
N MET A 20 6.01 19.62 3.54
CA MET A 20 5.55 18.74 2.48
C MET A 20 4.49 19.41 1.63
N GLU A 21 4.77 19.57 0.36
CA GLU A 21 3.78 19.93 -0.64
C GLU A 21 3.09 18.64 -1.13
N LEU A 22 1.86 18.43 -0.66
CA LEU A 22 1.08 17.26 -1.08
C LEU A 22 0.70 17.38 -2.57
N PRO A 23 0.81 16.30 -3.35
CA PRO A 23 0.41 16.29 -4.75
C PRO A 23 -1.04 16.77 -4.94
N GLN A 24 -1.30 17.51 -6.02
CA GLN A 24 -2.63 18.07 -6.29
C GLN A 24 -3.70 16.98 -6.35
N TYR A 25 -3.40 15.84 -6.99
CA TYR A 25 -4.35 14.73 -7.11
C TYR A 25 -4.74 14.16 -5.74
N TYR A 26 -3.80 14.12 -4.79
CA TYR A 26 -4.06 13.64 -3.43
C TYR A 26 -4.87 14.65 -2.60
N ARG A 27 -4.58 15.95 -2.74
CA ARG A 27 -5.30 17.01 -2.05
C ARG A 27 -6.73 17.22 -2.56
N ALA A 28 -6.95 16.95 -3.84
CA ALA A 28 -8.23 17.22 -4.50
C ALA A 28 -9.27 16.09 -4.29
N VAL A 29 -8.87 14.96 -3.70
CA VAL A 29 -9.72 13.78 -3.55
C VAL A 29 -9.86 13.43 -2.07
N GLU A 30 -11.10 13.30 -1.62
CA GLU A 30 -11.42 12.76 -0.30
C GLU A 30 -11.44 11.22 -0.38
N PHE A 31 -10.25 10.62 -0.50
CA PHE A 31 -10.13 9.17 -0.53
C PHE A 31 -10.82 8.53 0.68
N HIS A 32 -11.43 7.38 0.47
CA HIS A 32 -12.17 6.63 1.48
C HIS A 32 -13.30 7.41 2.15
N GLN A 33 -13.88 8.41 1.45
CA GLN A 33 -14.92 9.31 1.96
C GLN A 33 -14.48 10.06 3.23
N HIS A 34 -13.17 10.25 3.41
CA HIS A 34 -12.65 10.96 4.59
C HIS A 34 -12.76 12.48 4.37
N PRO A 35 -13.60 13.19 5.16
CA PRO A 35 -13.83 14.62 4.97
C PRO A 35 -12.52 15.42 5.05
N GLY A 36 -12.21 16.19 4.02
CA GLY A 36 -10.98 16.96 3.90
C GLY A 36 -9.74 16.14 3.53
N GLY A 37 -9.88 14.82 3.31
CA GLY A 37 -8.80 13.88 3.00
C GLY A 37 -8.10 13.30 4.24
N VAL A 38 -7.52 12.12 4.09
CA VAL A 38 -6.83 11.38 5.19
C VAL A 38 -5.58 12.07 5.75
N TRP A 39 -5.28 13.25 5.29
CA TRP A 39 -4.14 14.08 5.71
C TRP A 39 -4.54 15.34 6.49
N SER A 40 -5.82 15.73 6.44
CA SER A 40 -6.28 17.07 6.82
C SER A 40 -6.43 17.29 8.33
N ASP A 41 -6.59 16.25 9.11
CA ASP A 41 -6.86 16.33 10.55
C ASP A 41 -5.94 15.36 11.32
N PRO A 42 -5.43 15.72 12.51
CA PRO A 42 -4.62 14.81 13.34
C PRO A 42 -5.29 13.48 13.66
N LEU A 43 -6.63 13.43 13.71
CA LEU A 43 -7.41 12.20 13.94
C LEU A 43 -7.60 11.36 12.67
N ALA A 44 -7.25 11.89 11.49
CA ALA A 44 -7.48 11.22 10.21
C ALA A 44 -6.90 9.80 10.19
N GLY A 45 -5.68 9.59 10.68
CA GLY A 45 -5.06 8.27 10.75
C GLY A 45 -5.83 7.29 11.65
N VAL A 46 -6.44 7.76 12.73
CA VAL A 46 -7.28 6.93 13.60
C VAL A 46 -8.61 6.62 12.92
N ALA A 47 -9.25 7.63 12.34
CA ALA A 47 -10.52 7.46 11.62
C ALA A 47 -10.36 6.48 10.44
N TYR A 48 -9.29 6.62 9.66
CA TYR A 48 -8.96 5.71 8.57
C TYR A 48 -8.75 4.27 9.07
N ASP A 49 -8.01 4.09 10.16
CA ASP A 49 -7.75 2.78 10.76
C ASP A 49 -9.04 2.08 11.24
N PHE A 50 -10.00 2.84 11.77
CA PHE A 50 -11.31 2.33 12.15
C PHE A 50 -12.23 2.11 10.94
N GLY A 51 -12.24 3.03 9.99
CA GLY A 51 -13.10 2.97 8.79
C GLY A 51 -12.91 1.69 7.99
N ARG A 52 -11.70 1.19 7.90
CA ARG A 52 -11.41 -0.09 7.24
C ARG A 52 -12.19 -1.28 7.80
N ARG A 53 -12.53 -1.27 9.09
CA ARG A 53 -13.33 -2.33 9.70
C ARG A 53 -14.78 -2.35 9.19
N THR A 54 -15.25 -1.25 8.63
CA THR A 54 -16.61 -1.16 8.06
C THR A 54 -16.69 -1.68 6.62
N THR A 55 -15.55 -1.85 5.95
CA THR A 55 -15.49 -2.35 4.57
C THR A 55 -15.26 -3.86 4.49
N MET A 56 -14.97 -4.52 5.61
CA MET A 56 -14.73 -5.96 5.69
C MET A 56 -15.82 -6.64 6.55
N PRO A 57 -16.19 -7.89 6.24
CA PRO A 57 -17.07 -8.67 7.11
C PRO A 57 -16.52 -8.75 8.53
N ALA A 58 -17.40 -8.60 9.53
CA ALA A 58 -17.03 -8.51 10.95
C ALA A 58 -16.29 -9.75 11.51
N HIS A 59 -16.43 -10.91 10.85
CA HIS A 59 -15.78 -12.15 11.25
C HIS A 59 -14.37 -12.34 10.65
N ILE A 60 -13.94 -11.46 9.75
CA ILE A 60 -12.62 -11.53 9.14
C ILE A 60 -11.64 -10.69 9.95
N ASP A 61 -10.49 -11.26 10.29
CA ASP A 61 -9.38 -10.51 10.85
C ASP A 61 -8.84 -9.52 9.81
N PRO A 62 -8.93 -8.21 10.04
CA PRO A 62 -8.51 -7.21 9.07
C PRO A 62 -7.01 -7.23 8.77
N ASP A 63 -6.20 -7.94 9.56
CA ASP A 63 -4.77 -8.06 9.37
C ASP A 63 -4.39 -9.36 8.62
N GLU A 64 -5.34 -10.27 8.40
CA GLU A 64 -5.06 -11.56 7.73
C GLU A 64 -4.56 -11.36 6.29
N ILE A 65 -5.17 -10.47 5.54
CA ILE A 65 -4.75 -10.18 4.17
C ILE A 65 -3.29 -9.70 4.10
N HIS A 66 -2.85 -8.91 5.07
CA HIS A 66 -1.48 -8.40 5.13
C HIS A 66 -0.47 -9.51 5.53
N ARG A 67 -0.87 -10.43 6.43
CA ARG A 67 -0.03 -11.60 6.76
C ARG A 67 0.12 -12.54 5.58
N ARG A 68 -0.97 -12.83 4.86
CA ARG A 68 -0.94 -13.65 3.65
C ARG A 68 -0.12 -13.00 2.55
N PHE A 69 -0.27 -11.69 2.36
CA PHE A 69 0.53 -10.95 1.41
C PHE A 69 2.03 -11.09 1.72
N ALA A 70 2.45 -10.78 2.93
CA ALA A 70 3.85 -10.90 3.32
C ALA A 70 4.37 -12.35 3.15
N ALA A 71 3.55 -13.37 3.46
CA ALA A 71 3.92 -14.78 3.29
C ALA A 71 4.04 -15.20 1.82
N SER A 72 3.31 -14.56 0.90
CA SER A 72 3.33 -14.87 -0.55
C SER A 72 4.48 -14.20 -1.29
N VAL A 73 5.19 -13.25 -0.66
CA VAL A 73 6.35 -12.60 -1.28
C VAL A 73 7.50 -13.60 -1.44
N PRO A 74 8.01 -13.80 -2.66
CA PRO A 74 8.96 -14.88 -2.95
C PRO A 74 10.36 -14.65 -2.39
N MET A 75 10.68 -13.41 -1.98
CA MET A 75 12.01 -13.06 -1.48
C MET A 75 12.14 -13.42 0.00
N ARG A 76 13.24 -14.10 0.34
CA ARG A 76 13.65 -14.39 1.72
C ARG A 76 15.00 -13.74 2.01
N GLY A 77 15.20 -13.32 3.27
CA GLY A 77 16.47 -12.77 3.70
C GLY A 77 16.75 -11.34 3.21
N ALA A 78 15.73 -10.59 2.79
CA ALA A 78 15.85 -9.17 2.53
C ALA A 78 16.37 -8.44 3.78
N ARG A 79 17.32 -7.54 3.58
CA ARG A 79 17.94 -6.77 4.67
C ARG A 79 17.38 -5.35 4.80
N ARG A 80 16.87 -4.80 3.71
CA ARG A 80 16.23 -3.48 3.67
C ARG A 80 14.94 -3.55 2.89
N ILE A 81 13.84 -3.26 3.58
CA ILE A 81 12.49 -3.40 3.04
C ILE A 81 11.79 -2.04 3.12
N LEU A 82 11.16 -1.63 2.03
CA LEU A 82 10.34 -0.41 1.95
C LEU A 82 8.87 -0.76 1.71
N ASP A 83 7.99 -0.24 2.55
CA ASP A 83 6.55 -0.20 2.33
C ASP A 83 6.15 1.17 1.77
N VAL A 84 5.61 1.21 0.57
CA VAL A 84 5.23 2.43 -0.16
C VAL A 84 3.74 2.66 -0.05
N GLY A 85 3.33 3.84 0.45
CA GLY A 85 1.95 4.10 0.81
C GLY A 85 1.52 3.25 2.01
N CYS A 86 2.37 3.22 3.03
CA CYS A 86 2.23 2.32 4.18
C CYS A 86 1.01 2.60 5.07
N GLY A 87 0.33 3.74 4.86
CA GLY A 87 -0.83 4.13 5.65
C GLY A 87 -0.56 4.06 7.15
N THR A 88 -1.34 3.25 7.85
CA THR A 88 -1.21 3.05 9.31
C THR A 88 -0.29 1.88 9.71
N GLY A 89 0.56 1.40 8.79
CA GLY A 89 1.61 0.41 9.04
C GLY A 89 1.14 -1.05 9.14
N ARG A 90 -0.08 -1.37 8.70
CA ARG A 90 -0.61 -2.75 8.80
C ARG A 90 0.10 -3.72 7.87
N SER A 91 0.43 -3.28 6.66
CA SER A 91 1.17 -4.05 5.65
C SER A 91 2.63 -4.24 6.01
N THR A 92 3.23 -3.29 6.72
CA THR A 92 4.65 -3.29 7.07
C THR A 92 5.00 -4.32 8.14
N LEU A 93 4.19 -4.42 9.22
CA LEU A 93 4.56 -5.20 10.40
C LEU A 93 4.68 -6.71 10.17
N PRO A 94 3.89 -7.38 9.31
CA PRO A 94 4.07 -8.80 9.02
C PRO A 94 5.46 -9.14 8.46
N PHE A 95 6.11 -8.21 7.76
CA PHE A 95 7.46 -8.42 7.24
C PHE A 95 8.52 -8.52 8.33
N ALA A 96 8.31 -7.89 9.49
CA ALA A 96 9.23 -8.01 10.63
C ALA A 96 9.39 -9.46 11.10
N ALA A 97 8.29 -10.22 11.15
CA ALA A 97 8.34 -11.62 11.56
C ALA A 97 9.04 -12.52 10.53
N LEU A 98 8.90 -12.20 9.25
CA LEU A 98 9.48 -12.97 8.15
C LEU A 98 10.95 -12.59 7.88
N HIS A 99 11.33 -11.38 8.24
CA HIS A 99 12.66 -10.80 8.02
C HIS A 99 13.19 -10.16 9.30
N PRO A 100 13.46 -10.93 10.38
CA PRO A 100 13.77 -10.39 11.71
C PRO A 100 15.09 -9.59 11.78
N ALA A 101 15.94 -9.70 10.77
CA ALA A 101 17.17 -8.92 10.66
C ALA A 101 17.07 -7.76 9.67
N ALA A 102 15.88 -7.51 9.10
CA ALA A 102 15.70 -6.45 8.12
C ALA A 102 15.50 -5.10 8.79
N GLU A 103 16.06 -4.07 8.17
CA GLU A 103 15.71 -2.68 8.40
C GLU A 103 14.41 -2.37 7.65
N LEU A 104 13.35 -2.05 8.39
CA LEU A 104 12.04 -1.76 7.83
C LEU A 104 11.82 -0.25 7.68
N HIS A 105 11.35 0.16 6.53
CA HIS A 105 10.96 1.52 6.22
C HIS A 105 9.51 1.57 5.75
N GLY A 106 8.79 2.63 6.12
CA GLY A 106 7.48 2.93 5.59
C GLY A 106 7.37 4.40 5.20
N ILE A 107 6.85 4.67 4.02
CA ILE A 107 6.58 6.04 3.56
C ILE A 107 5.12 6.23 3.22
N ASP A 108 4.62 7.42 3.54
CA ASP A 108 3.25 7.85 3.21
C ASP A 108 3.19 9.37 3.09
N LEU A 109 2.20 9.88 2.38
CA LEU A 109 1.91 11.32 2.32
C LEU A 109 1.20 11.83 3.58
N SER A 110 0.44 10.96 4.26
CA SER A 110 -0.37 11.31 5.42
C SER A 110 0.43 11.27 6.72
N ALA A 111 0.78 12.44 7.24
CA ALA A 111 1.39 12.54 8.57
C ALA A 111 0.54 11.89 9.69
N PRO A 112 -0.81 12.06 9.75
CA PRO A 112 -1.65 11.37 10.72
C PRO A 112 -1.59 9.83 10.63
N CYS A 113 -1.52 9.28 9.41
CA CYS A 113 -1.36 7.85 9.22
C CYS A 113 0.01 7.36 9.73
N LEU A 114 1.08 8.09 9.44
CA LEU A 114 2.43 7.75 9.93
C LEU A 114 2.55 7.82 11.47
N VAL A 115 1.90 8.78 12.11
CA VAL A 115 1.82 8.82 13.59
C VAL A 115 1.13 7.56 14.11
N ARG A 116 0.05 7.12 13.43
CA ARG A 116 -0.65 5.89 13.79
C ARG A 116 0.18 4.64 13.51
N ALA A 117 0.94 4.61 12.41
CA ALA A 117 1.87 3.53 12.08
C ALA A 117 2.97 3.39 13.14
N TRP A 118 3.55 4.52 13.57
CA TRP A 118 4.53 4.52 14.65
C TRP A 118 3.93 4.00 15.97
N GLN A 119 2.73 4.44 16.37
CA GLN A 119 2.06 3.91 17.57
C GLN A 119 1.91 2.39 17.52
N ARG A 120 1.54 1.86 16.36
CA ARG A 120 1.34 0.42 16.15
C ARG A 120 2.64 -0.36 16.26
N SER A 121 3.70 0.08 15.57
CA SER A 121 5.01 -0.58 15.62
C SER A 121 5.63 -0.50 17.02
N HIS A 122 5.53 0.66 17.67
CA HIS A 122 6.01 0.86 19.03
C HIS A 122 5.29 -0.05 20.06
N ALA A 123 3.96 -0.16 19.96
CA ALA A 123 3.18 -1.05 20.82
C ALA A 123 3.51 -2.54 20.59
N ALA A 124 3.93 -2.89 19.38
CA ALA A 124 4.34 -4.25 19.03
C ALA A 124 5.83 -4.54 19.34
N GLY A 125 6.60 -3.54 19.79
CA GLY A 125 8.05 -3.66 19.99
C GLY A 125 8.85 -3.85 18.70
N ILE A 126 8.32 -3.39 17.57
CA ILE A 126 8.93 -3.53 16.23
C ILE A 126 9.53 -2.20 15.82
N GLU A 127 10.80 -2.20 15.44
CA GLU A 127 11.48 -1.01 14.93
C GLU A 127 11.18 -0.84 13.43
N VAL A 128 10.62 0.33 13.08
CA VAL A 128 10.37 0.73 11.70
C VAL A 128 10.71 2.22 11.56
N ARG A 129 11.33 2.60 10.46
CA ARG A 129 11.59 3.99 10.10
C ARG A 129 10.45 4.53 9.26
N TRP A 130 9.60 5.33 9.88
CA TRP A 130 8.46 5.97 9.23
C TRP A 130 8.86 7.36 8.73
N SER A 131 8.59 7.65 7.47
CA SER A 131 8.97 8.94 6.88
C SER A 131 7.87 9.49 5.98
N GLN A 132 7.55 10.78 6.15
CA GLN A 132 6.61 11.48 5.28
C GLN A 132 7.32 11.87 3.98
N GLN A 133 7.02 11.12 2.91
CA GLN A 133 7.60 11.31 1.59
C GLN A 133 6.57 11.02 0.49
N ALA A 134 6.73 11.70 -0.64
CA ALA A 134 6.03 11.35 -1.87
C ALA A 134 6.74 10.18 -2.56
N ALA A 135 5.97 9.15 -2.92
CA ALA A 135 6.52 7.95 -3.57
C ALA A 135 7.01 8.21 -5.00
N GLU A 136 6.59 9.31 -5.61
CA GLU A 136 7.03 9.75 -6.94
C GLU A 136 8.48 10.22 -6.98
N HIS A 137 9.04 10.59 -5.82
CA HIS A 137 10.42 11.06 -5.69
C HIS A 137 10.87 10.99 -4.24
N THR A 138 11.44 9.85 -3.87
CA THR A 138 11.90 9.62 -2.50
C THR A 138 13.32 10.14 -2.26
N ALA A 139 13.64 10.42 -1.00
CA ALA A 139 14.98 10.87 -0.59
C ALA A 139 15.98 9.71 -0.44
N TYR A 140 15.62 8.50 -0.78
CA TYR A 140 16.52 7.35 -0.69
C TYR A 140 17.54 7.31 -1.82
N GLN A 141 18.69 6.71 -1.51
CA GLN A 141 19.76 6.49 -2.50
C GLN A 141 19.35 5.41 -3.51
N ASP A 142 19.93 5.47 -4.71
CA ASP A 142 19.76 4.45 -5.73
C ASP A 142 20.22 3.09 -5.20
N GLY A 143 19.43 2.05 -5.48
CA GLY A 143 19.78 0.68 -5.11
C GLY A 143 19.80 0.40 -3.61
N TYR A 144 19.06 1.16 -2.82
CA TYR A 144 19.09 1.03 -1.36
C TYR A 144 18.33 -0.20 -0.83
N PHE A 145 17.19 -0.55 -1.43
CA PHE A 145 16.28 -1.59 -0.93
C PHE A 145 16.42 -2.92 -1.65
N ASP A 146 16.39 -4.01 -0.90
CA ASP A 146 16.34 -5.36 -1.46
C ASP A 146 14.90 -5.76 -1.86
N LEU A 147 13.92 -5.28 -1.09
CA LEU A 147 12.50 -5.51 -1.30
C LEU A 147 11.73 -4.21 -1.15
N ILE A 148 10.90 -3.91 -2.14
CA ILE A 148 9.92 -2.81 -2.08
C ILE A 148 8.55 -3.43 -2.24
N HIS A 149 7.62 -3.07 -1.36
CA HIS A 149 6.25 -3.51 -1.50
C HIS A 149 5.25 -2.35 -1.32
N SER A 150 4.05 -2.56 -1.84
CA SER A 150 2.90 -1.71 -1.58
C SER A 150 1.63 -2.53 -1.46
N THR A 151 0.64 -2.01 -0.77
CA THR A 151 -0.65 -2.67 -0.57
C THR A 151 -1.78 -1.69 -0.79
N PHE A 152 -2.57 -1.91 -1.83
CA PHE A 152 -3.73 -1.07 -2.18
C PHE A 152 -3.39 0.41 -2.39
N LEU A 153 -2.27 0.67 -3.08
CA LEU A 153 -1.81 2.01 -3.41
C LEU A 153 -2.00 2.37 -4.89
N LEU A 154 -1.70 1.41 -5.79
CA LEU A 154 -1.53 1.74 -7.21
C LEU A 154 -2.82 2.24 -7.85
N HIS A 155 -3.97 1.73 -7.41
CA HIS A 155 -5.28 2.16 -7.88
C HIS A 155 -5.72 3.55 -7.39
N GLU A 156 -5.00 4.13 -6.41
CA GLU A 156 -5.21 5.49 -5.93
C GLU A 156 -4.36 6.54 -6.68
N LEU A 157 -3.54 6.12 -7.63
CA LEU A 157 -2.64 6.99 -8.38
C LEU A 157 -3.17 7.30 -9.78
N PRO A 158 -3.18 8.58 -10.21
CA PRO A 158 -3.34 8.88 -11.62
C PRO A 158 -2.17 8.30 -12.43
N ARG A 159 -2.41 8.01 -13.70
CA ARG A 159 -1.47 7.26 -14.55
C ARG A 159 -0.05 7.84 -14.59
N ASP A 160 0.06 9.17 -14.61
CA ASP A 160 1.36 9.85 -14.62
C ASP A 160 2.09 9.75 -13.27
N ALA A 161 1.37 9.81 -12.15
CA ALA A 161 1.93 9.55 -10.82
C ALA A 161 2.32 8.08 -10.65
N LEU A 162 1.49 7.13 -11.13
CA LEU A 162 1.80 5.71 -11.15
C LEU A 162 3.13 5.43 -11.86
N HIS A 163 3.33 6.06 -13.03
CA HIS A 163 4.59 5.93 -13.77
C HIS A 163 5.79 6.48 -12.99
N ARG A 164 5.65 7.68 -12.38
CA ARG A 164 6.72 8.27 -11.54
C ARG A 164 7.04 7.40 -10.33
N VAL A 165 6.01 6.88 -9.64
CA VAL A 165 6.20 5.96 -8.51
C VAL A 165 6.94 4.71 -8.96
N ALA A 166 6.50 4.04 -10.02
CA ALA A 166 7.18 2.85 -10.53
C ALA A 166 8.64 3.14 -10.93
N SER A 167 8.90 4.31 -11.52
CA SER A 167 10.25 4.76 -11.89
C SER A 167 11.14 5.00 -10.67
N ASP A 168 10.62 5.68 -9.62
CA ASP A 168 11.42 5.93 -8.42
C ASP A 168 11.66 4.64 -7.63
N MET A 169 10.66 3.73 -7.57
CA MET A 169 10.85 2.42 -6.96
C MET A 169 11.90 1.59 -7.70
N PHE A 170 11.96 1.66 -9.04
CA PHE A 170 13.05 1.05 -9.81
C PHE A 170 14.40 1.66 -9.44
N ARG A 171 14.49 2.98 -9.31
CA ARG A 171 15.72 3.68 -8.95
C ARG A 171 16.27 3.18 -7.61
N VAL A 172 15.43 3.17 -6.57
CA VAL A 172 15.85 2.85 -5.19
C VAL A 172 15.95 1.35 -4.92
N LEU A 173 15.43 0.50 -5.81
CA LEU A 173 15.57 -0.95 -5.73
C LEU A 173 16.99 -1.39 -6.11
N ALA A 174 17.60 -2.25 -5.31
CA ALA A 174 18.93 -2.81 -5.57
C ALA A 174 18.90 -3.73 -6.80
N PRO A 175 20.02 -3.89 -7.53
CA PRO A 175 20.13 -4.91 -8.56
C PRO A 175 19.78 -6.31 -8.00
N GLY A 176 18.87 -7.02 -8.64
CA GLY A 176 18.33 -8.29 -8.16
C GLY A 176 17.29 -8.17 -7.04
N GLY A 177 16.94 -6.97 -6.63
CA GLY A 177 15.85 -6.71 -5.69
C GLY A 177 14.48 -6.93 -6.33
N SER A 178 13.44 -7.06 -5.49
CA SER A 178 12.07 -7.31 -5.91
C SER A 178 11.14 -6.16 -5.56
N PHE A 179 10.29 -5.78 -6.53
CA PHE A 179 9.11 -4.96 -6.32
C PHE A 179 7.87 -5.86 -6.30
N VAL A 180 7.07 -5.75 -5.25
CA VAL A 180 5.86 -6.57 -5.07
C VAL A 180 4.70 -5.67 -4.63
N SER A 181 3.56 -5.76 -5.32
CA SER A 181 2.37 -5.00 -4.94
C SER A 181 1.13 -5.89 -4.88
N LEU A 182 0.33 -5.72 -3.85
CA LEU A 182 -1.02 -6.28 -3.77
C LEU A 182 -2.02 -5.18 -4.11
N ASP A 183 -2.83 -5.39 -5.16
CA ASP A 183 -3.78 -4.36 -5.60
C ASP A 183 -4.96 -4.94 -6.38
N PHE A 184 -5.93 -4.10 -6.76
CA PHE A 184 -7.11 -4.40 -7.54
C PHE A 184 -6.91 -3.99 -8.99
N HIS A 185 -6.77 -4.93 -9.91
CA HIS A 185 -6.52 -4.58 -11.32
C HIS A 185 -7.56 -5.16 -12.27
N SER A 186 -7.82 -6.44 -12.17
CA SER A 186 -8.66 -7.13 -13.15
C SER A 186 -10.05 -7.41 -12.59
N PRO A 187 -11.05 -6.60 -12.95
CA PRO A 187 -12.42 -6.89 -12.54
C PRO A 187 -12.88 -8.24 -13.12
N PRO A 188 -13.79 -8.95 -12.44
CA PRO A 188 -14.46 -10.09 -13.03
C PRO A 188 -15.16 -9.68 -14.34
N GLY A 189 -15.07 -10.52 -15.37
CA GLY A 189 -15.64 -10.21 -16.67
C GLY A 189 -17.16 -9.96 -16.64
N GLY A 190 -17.63 -9.16 -17.62
CA GLY A 190 -19.03 -8.84 -17.82
C GLY A 190 -19.52 -7.62 -17.03
N VAL A 191 -20.66 -7.09 -17.48
CA VAL A 191 -21.25 -5.83 -16.97
C VAL A 191 -21.46 -5.85 -15.45
N PHE A 192 -21.89 -6.99 -14.91
CA PHE A 192 -22.15 -7.11 -13.48
C PHE A 192 -20.85 -7.13 -12.64
N GLY A 193 -19.81 -7.83 -13.09
CA GLY A 193 -18.51 -7.83 -12.45
C GLY A 193 -17.90 -6.44 -12.41
N GLU A 194 -17.98 -5.71 -13.52
CA GLU A 194 -17.54 -4.31 -13.57
C GLU A 194 -18.37 -3.40 -12.66
N PHE A 195 -19.70 -3.62 -12.60
CA PHE A 195 -20.58 -2.84 -11.71
C PHE A 195 -20.17 -3.00 -10.23
N ILE A 196 -19.90 -4.23 -9.79
CA ILE A 196 -19.46 -4.52 -8.42
C ILE A 196 -18.08 -3.89 -8.17
N HIS A 197 -17.12 -4.12 -9.07
CA HIS A 197 -15.75 -3.66 -8.94
C HIS A 197 -15.64 -2.12 -8.87
N PHE A 198 -16.20 -1.44 -9.87
CA PHE A 198 -16.20 0.03 -9.87
C PHE A 198 -17.26 0.64 -8.95
N GLY A 199 -18.23 -0.15 -8.48
CA GLY A 199 -19.11 0.21 -7.37
C GLY A 199 -18.33 0.38 -6.05
N HIS A 200 -17.30 -0.45 -5.81
CA HIS A 200 -16.38 -0.27 -4.70
C HIS A 200 -15.64 1.07 -4.82
N ALA A 201 -15.02 1.33 -5.95
CA ALA A 201 -14.30 2.58 -6.20
C ALA A 201 -15.16 3.83 -5.92
N ARG A 202 -16.43 3.82 -6.39
CA ARG A 202 -17.36 4.94 -6.12
C ARG A 202 -17.69 5.10 -4.63
N ARG A 203 -17.90 4.00 -3.91
CA ARG A 203 -18.22 4.05 -2.47
C ARG A 203 -17.05 4.55 -1.63
N ASN A 204 -15.82 4.28 -2.06
CA ASN A 204 -14.61 4.69 -1.37
C ASN A 204 -13.97 5.96 -1.96
N ASN A 205 -14.58 6.55 -2.98
CA ASN A 205 -14.04 7.70 -3.71
C ASN A 205 -12.62 7.45 -4.27
N GLU A 206 -12.38 6.23 -4.78
CA GLU A 206 -11.12 5.79 -5.42
C GLU A 206 -11.19 6.12 -6.92
N VAL A 207 -11.05 7.39 -7.23
CA VAL A 207 -11.33 7.96 -8.56
C VAL A 207 -10.40 7.46 -9.67
N PHE A 208 -9.22 6.94 -9.33
CA PHE A 208 -8.21 6.49 -10.29
C PHE A 208 -8.24 4.97 -10.54
N MET A 209 -9.05 4.21 -9.80
CA MET A 209 -9.12 2.75 -9.92
C MET A 209 -9.43 2.28 -11.35
N ARG A 210 -10.36 2.94 -12.06
CA ARG A 210 -10.66 2.59 -13.46
C ARG A 210 -9.43 2.82 -14.36
N SER A 211 -8.78 3.97 -14.22
CA SER A 211 -7.57 4.29 -14.99
C SER A 211 -6.45 3.28 -14.74
N PHE A 212 -6.30 2.82 -13.50
CA PHE A 212 -5.35 1.76 -13.17
C PHE A 212 -5.71 0.43 -13.86
N CYS A 213 -6.97 0.00 -13.79
CA CYS A 213 -7.44 -1.21 -14.46
C CYS A 213 -7.26 -1.18 -15.99
N GLU A 214 -7.30 0.01 -16.61
CA GLU A 214 -7.10 0.22 -18.05
C GLU A 214 -5.61 0.39 -18.42
N THR A 215 -4.71 0.45 -17.44
CA THR A 215 -3.26 0.59 -17.66
C THR A 215 -2.62 -0.79 -17.80
N ASP A 216 -1.89 -1.01 -18.88
CA ASP A 216 -0.99 -2.17 -19.01
C ASP A 216 0.21 -1.97 -18.09
N PHE A 217 0.01 -2.28 -16.81
CA PHE A 217 1.02 -2.03 -15.78
C PHE A 217 2.25 -2.92 -15.95
N LEU A 218 2.08 -4.17 -16.40
CA LEU A 218 3.23 -5.05 -16.67
C LEU A 218 4.13 -4.52 -17.77
N ARG A 219 3.51 -4.00 -18.84
CA ARG A 219 4.26 -3.33 -19.90
C ARG A 219 4.97 -2.08 -19.38
N MET A 220 4.30 -1.25 -18.57
CA MET A 220 4.91 -0.07 -17.96
C MET A 220 6.15 -0.44 -17.13
N LEU A 221 6.07 -1.50 -16.33
CA LEU A 221 7.22 -2.01 -15.58
C LEU A 221 8.36 -2.45 -16.51
N GLY A 222 8.06 -3.19 -17.57
CA GLY A 222 9.04 -3.61 -18.56
C GLY A 222 9.72 -2.43 -19.27
N ASP A 223 8.96 -1.41 -19.67
CA ASP A 223 9.47 -0.19 -20.31
C ASP A 223 10.39 0.61 -19.36
N LEU A 224 10.22 0.50 -18.05
CA LEU A 224 11.07 1.09 -17.01
C LEU A 224 12.34 0.26 -16.71
N GLY A 225 12.45 -0.95 -17.24
CA GLY A 225 13.60 -1.83 -17.04
C GLY A 225 13.42 -2.94 -16.03
N TYR A 226 12.24 -3.09 -15.43
CA TYR A 226 11.94 -4.24 -14.61
C TYR A 226 11.91 -5.53 -15.46
N ARG A 227 12.32 -6.63 -14.85
CA ARG A 227 12.34 -7.97 -15.46
C ARG A 227 11.33 -8.87 -14.76
N ASP A 228 10.96 -9.95 -15.42
CA ASP A 228 10.09 -11.00 -14.87
C ASP A 228 8.78 -10.47 -14.29
N ALA A 229 8.27 -9.36 -14.87
CA ALA A 229 7.05 -8.73 -14.41
C ALA A 229 5.86 -9.65 -14.66
N GLN A 230 5.12 -9.98 -13.60
CA GLN A 230 3.95 -10.86 -13.66
C GLN A 230 2.85 -10.38 -12.72
N MET A 231 1.62 -10.73 -13.07
CA MET A 231 0.44 -10.53 -12.27
C MET A 231 -0.19 -11.89 -11.94
N LEU A 232 -0.37 -12.18 -10.67
CA LEU A 232 -0.88 -13.45 -10.18
C LEU A 232 -2.19 -13.23 -9.39
N PRO A 233 -3.13 -14.15 -9.42
CA PRO A 233 -4.28 -14.11 -8.52
C PRO A 233 -3.80 -14.22 -7.07
N PHE A 234 -4.47 -13.52 -6.17
CA PHE A 234 -4.14 -13.52 -4.75
C PHE A 234 -5.30 -14.06 -3.92
N ASP A 235 -5.03 -15.05 -3.07
CA ASP A 235 -5.96 -15.57 -2.07
C ASP A 235 -5.89 -14.74 -0.79
N ASP A 236 -6.90 -13.91 -0.56
CA ASP A 236 -7.00 -13.05 0.63
C ASP A 236 -7.39 -13.83 1.91
N GLY A 237 -7.71 -15.12 1.78
CA GLY A 237 -8.10 -16.00 2.88
C GLY A 237 -9.47 -15.74 3.46
N SER A 238 -10.26 -14.88 2.84
CA SER A 238 -11.59 -14.55 3.35
C SER A 238 -12.55 -15.75 3.33
N GLY A 239 -12.28 -16.75 2.46
CA GLY A 239 -13.17 -17.91 2.24
C GLY A 239 -14.57 -17.56 1.75
N VAL A 240 -14.98 -16.29 1.89
CA VAL A 240 -16.31 -15.78 1.48
C VAL A 240 -16.57 -16.03 0.00
N PHE A 241 -15.50 -16.06 -0.79
CA PHE A 241 -15.60 -16.19 -2.24
C PHE A 241 -15.41 -17.63 -2.73
N GLU A 242 -15.00 -18.55 -1.88
CA GLU A 242 -14.93 -19.98 -2.19
C GLU A 242 -16.25 -20.70 -1.92
N ALA A 243 -17.07 -20.16 -1.02
CA ALA A 243 -18.40 -20.67 -0.78
C ALA A 243 -19.22 -20.57 -2.08
N GLY A 244 -19.74 -21.69 -2.56
CA GLY A 244 -20.50 -21.78 -3.81
C GLY A 244 -21.73 -20.88 -3.89
N ASP A 245 -22.08 -20.24 -2.76
CA ASP A 245 -23.24 -19.36 -2.61
C ASP A 245 -23.02 -17.93 -3.11
N VAL A 246 -21.75 -17.51 -3.34
CA VAL A 246 -21.46 -16.17 -3.86
C VAL A 246 -21.07 -16.26 -5.33
N PRO A 247 -21.86 -15.66 -6.24
CA PRO A 247 -21.51 -15.63 -7.66
C PRO A 247 -20.11 -15.07 -7.89
N PRO A 248 -19.30 -15.64 -8.81
CA PRO A 248 -17.96 -15.17 -9.10
C PRO A 248 -17.87 -13.67 -9.40
N ALA A 249 -18.92 -13.11 -10.04
CA ALA A 249 -19.00 -11.68 -10.34
C ALA A 249 -19.13 -10.77 -9.10
N TRP A 250 -19.45 -11.32 -7.94
CA TRP A 250 -19.51 -10.57 -6.67
C TRP A 250 -18.17 -10.57 -5.92
N ARG A 251 -17.24 -11.38 -6.39
CA ARG A 251 -15.92 -11.44 -5.84
C ARG A 251 -15.15 -10.16 -6.19
N PHE A 252 -14.40 -9.67 -5.24
CA PHE A 252 -13.54 -8.51 -5.43
C PHE A 252 -12.08 -8.98 -5.45
N PRO A 253 -11.57 -9.45 -6.60
CA PRO A 253 -10.29 -10.12 -6.68
C PRO A 253 -9.15 -9.15 -6.49
N SER A 254 -8.21 -9.52 -5.64
CA SER A 254 -6.90 -8.88 -5.54
C SER A 254 -5.89 -9.62 -6.42
N GLN A 255 -4.92 -8.89 -6.92
CA GLN A 255 -3.80 -9.41 -7.71
C GLN A 255 -2.49 -9.07 -7.04
N LEU A 256 -1.55 -9.99 -7.16
CA LEU A 256 -0.17 -9.81 -6.75
C LEU A 256 0.67 -9.48 -7.98
N PHE A 257 1.26 -8.30 -7.98
CA PHE A 257 2.25 -7.90 -8.97
C PHE A 257 3.64 -8.18 -8.43
N ILE A 258 4.50 -8.80 -9.24
CA ILE A 258 5.89 -9.11 -8.88
C ILE A 258 6.77 -8.71 -10.05
N ALA A 259 7.88 -8.03 -9.77
CA ALA A 259 8.89 -7.72 -10.76
C ALA A 259 10.27 -7.62 -10.09
N THR A 260 11.34 -7.77 -10.85
CA THR A 260 12.73 -7.70 -10.38
C THR A 260 13.51 -6.61 -11.11
N LYS A 261 14.55 -6.08 -10.48
CA LYS A 261 15.49 -5.15 -11.11
C LYS A 261 16.69 -5.84 -11.71
#